data_f7455a8a7f75b2096c8046177a6435bc
#
_entry.id   f7455a8a7f75b2096c8046177a6435bc
#
_cell.length_a   1.000
_cell.length_b   1.000
_cell.length_c   1.000
_cell.angle_alpha   90.00
_cell.angle_beta   90.00
_cell.angle_gamma   90.00
#
_symmetry.space_group_name_H-M   'P 1'
#
loop_
_entity.id
_entity.type
_entity.pdbx_description
1 polymer ?
#
loop_
_entity_poly.entity_id
_entity_poly.type
_entity_poly.pdbx_seq_one_letter_code
_entity_poly.pdbx_strand_id
1 'polypeptide(L)'
;MSISTLYINKIADSILFDEKNREFTICDGSLGTYKFCDIFRSQIVYEHARYKGKSPLFSHRVLISTFNTSIFIELKKVYVGIEIELSNKGKVYVYISKNPVVQHNFQFDEDYKIANQIDKKLKRMSLENNSLN
;
A
#
# COMPACT_ATOMS: atom_id res chain seq x y z
N MET A 1 -9.31 25.42 -12.19
CA MET A 1 -8.55 24.39 -11.49
C MET A 1 -7.46 25.03 -10.67
N SER A 2 -7.37 24.70 -9.40
CA SER A 2 -6.40 25.35 -8.54
C SER A 2 -5.00 24.77 -8.75
N ILE A 3 -3.99 25.56 -8.38
CA ILE A 3 -2.59 25.13 -8.44
C ILE A 3 -2.35 23.87 -7.62
N SER A 4 -3.09 23.70 -6.52
CA SER A 4 -2.92 22.56 -5.63
C SER A 4 -3.10 21.20 -6.33
N THR A 5 -3.89 21.16 -7.42
CA THR A 5 -4.09 19.90 -8.15
C THR A 5 -2.83 19.41 -8.85
N LEU A 6 -1.85 20.29 -9.08
CA LEU A 6 -0.58 19.90 -9.68
C LEU A 6 0.27 19.05 -8.74
N TYR A 7 -0.01 19.11 -7.45
CA TYR A 7 0.77 18.41 -6.42
C TYR A 7 0.05 17.17 -5.88
N ILE A 8 -1.15 16.90 -6.37
CA ILE A 8 -1.95 15.78 -5.90
C ILE A 8 -1.91 14.67 -6.95
N ASN A 9 -1.55 13.48 -6.50
CA ASN A 9 -1.46 12.30 -7.35
C ASN A 9 -2.19 11.14 -6.69
N LYS A 10 -3.29 10.71 -7.32
CA LYS A 10 -4.10 9.59 -6.84
C LYS A 10 -3.78 8.36 -7.67
N ILE A 11 -3.44 7.28 -7.01
CA ILE A 11 -3.08 6.04 -7.68
C ILE A 11 -4.08 4.94 -7.33
N ALA A 12 -4.73 4.37 -8.35
CA ALA A 12 -5.60 3.19 -8.25
C ALA A 12 -6.76 3.34 -7.26
N ASP A 13 -7.23 4.55 -7.02
CA ASP A 13 -8.28 4.84 -6.02
C ASP A 13 -7.95 4.33 -4.62
N SER A 14 -6.67 4.05 -4.37
CA SER A 14 -6.20 3.49 -3.12
C SER A 14 -5.49 4.52 -2.24
N ILE A 15 -4.72 5.38 -2.86
CA ILE A 15 -3.91 6.34 -2.13
C ILE A 15 -3.77 7.63 -2.95
N LEU A 16 -3.74 8.75 -2.24
CA LEU A 16 -3.58 10.07 -2.83
C LEU A 16 -2.36 10.73 -2.20
N PHE A 17 -1.43 11.16 -3.04
CA PHE A 17 -0.22 11.85 -2.58
C PHE A 17 -0.37 13.36 -2.76
N ASP A 18 -0.13 14.12 -1.70
CA ASP A 18 -0.13 15.58 -1.72
C ASP A 18 1.29 16.04 -1.44
N GLU A 19 2.05 16.26 -2.50
CA GLU A 19 3.46 16.62 -2.37
C GLU A 19 3.64 18.03 -1.84
N LYS A 20 2.68 18.90 -2.07
CA LYS A 20 2.76 20.28 -1.55
C LYS A 20 2.71 20.30 -0.03
N ASN A 21 1.76 19.57 0.55
CA ASN A 21 1.59 19.51 1.99
C ASN A 21 2.38 18.36 2.64
N ARG A 22 3.07 17.56 1.83
CA ARG A 22 3.90 16.44 2.27
C ARG A 22 3.10 15.44 3.10
N GLU A 23 1.96 15.07 2.53
CA GLU A 23 1.00 14.15 3.14
C GLU A 23 0.53 13.12 2.14
N PHE A 24 -0.01 12.02 2.65
CA PHE A 24 -0.71 11.06 1.82
C PHE A 24 -2.02 10.67 2.50
N THR A 25 -3.03 10.37 1.67
CA THR A 25 -4.34 9.94 2.16
C THR A 25 -4.62 8.54 1.67
N ILE A 26 -4.98 7.66 2.60
CA ILE A 26 -5.35 6.29 2.27
C ILE A 26 -6.86 6.29 2.00
N CYS A 27 -7.24 5.90 0.79
CA CYS A 27 -8.63 5.88 0.34
C CYS A 27 -9.26 4.50 0.44
N ASP A 28 -8.45 3.45 0.61
CA ASP A 28 -8.92 2.08 0.74
C ASP A 28 -7.99 1.35 1.72
N GLY A 29 -8.50 1.00 2.88
CA GLY A 29 -7.72 0.38 3.94
C GLY A 29 -7.85 1.12 5.24
N SER A 30 -6.72 1.57 5.79
CA SER A 30 -6.69 2.40 7.00
C SER A 30 -6.95 3.85 6.61
N LEU A 31 -8.22 4.21 6.47
CA LEU A 31 -8.64 5.51 5.98
C LEU A 31 -8.08 6.65 6.83
N GLY A 32 -7.57 7.68 6.17
CA GLY A 32 -7.06 8.86 6.84
C GLY A 32 -5.93 9.52 6.08
N THR A 33 -5.47 10.64 6.61
CA THR A 33 -4.37 11.41 6.05
C THR A 33 -3.18 11.34 7.01
N TYR A 34 -2.01 11.08 6.44
CA TYR A 34 -0.78 10.85 7.19
C TYR A 34 0.34 11.70 6.59
N LYS A 35 1.35 12.01 7.38
CA LYS A 35 2.48 12.82 6.92
C LYS A 35 3.61 11.94 6.38
N PHE A 36 4.29 12.42 5.34
CA PHE A 36 5.46 11.71 4.81
C PHE A 36 6.53 11.51 5.89
N CYS A 37 6.71 12.48 6.77
CA CYS A 37 7.73 12.40 7.82
C CYS A 37 7.43 11.32 8.86
N ASP A 38 6.20 10.82 8.91
CA ASP A 38 5.82 9.77 9.84
C ASP A 38 6.07 8.37 9.28
N ILE A 39 6.44 8.25 8.01
CA ILE A 39 6.71 6.94 7.41
C ILE A 39 8.03 6.41 7.93
N PHE A 40 8.00 5.27 8.63
CA PHE A 40 9.21 4.57 9.03
C PHE A 40 9.66 3.60 7.95
N ARG A 41 8.75 2.78 7.45
CA ARG A 41 9.02 1.87 6.33
C ARG A 41 7.70 1.37 5.71
N SER A 42 7.81 0.82 4.51
CA SER A 42 6.67 0.25 3.80
C SER A 42 7.08 -1.05 3.12
N GLN A 43 6.12 -1.92 2.90
CA GLN A 43 6.33 -3.17 2.17
C GLN A 43 5.03 -3.65 1.55
N ILE A 44 5.17 -4.41 0.45
CA ILE A 44 4.02 -5.02 -0.21
C ILE A 44 3.65 -6.27 0.56
N VAL A 45 2.35 -6.45 0.80
CA VAL A 45 1.81 -7.61 1.52
C VAL A 45 0.63 -8.18 0.76
N TYR A 46 0.31 -9.44 1.04
CA TYR A 46 -0.85 -10.11 0.50
C TYR A 46 -1.72 -10.61 1.64
N GLU A 47 -3.02 -10.72 1.38
CA GLU A 47 -3.93 -11.31 2.34
C GLU A 47 -4.95 -12.18 1.60
N HIS A 48 -5.25 -13.36 2.15
CA HIS A 48 -6.33 -14.19 1.59
C HIS A 48 -7.63 -13.40 1.54
N ALA A 49 -8.35 -13.55 0.45
CA ALA A 49 -9.56 -12.77 0.19
C ALA A 49 -10.60 -12.88 1.30
N ARG A 50 -10.70 -14.04 1.95
CA ARG A 50 -11.69 -14.25 3.03
C ARG A 50 -11.46 -13.38 4.25
N TYR A 51 -10.28 -12.79 4.39
CA TYR A 51 -9.94 -11.96 5.55
C TYR A 51 -10.04 -10.46 5.26
N LYS A 52 -10.34 -10.08 4.02
CA LYS A 52 -10.39 -8.66 3.69
C LYS A 52 -11.40 -7.93 4.57
N GLY A 53 -10.97 -6.78 5.09
CA GLY A 53 -11.85 -5.92 5.87
C GLY A 53 -12.07 -6.35 7.30
N LYS A 54 -11.50 -7.49 7.72
CA LYS A 54 -11.60 -7.92 9.11
C LYS A 54 -10.61 -7.15 9.94
N SER A 55 -11.02 -6.76 11.13
CA SER A 55 -10.19 -5.97 12.02
C SER A 55 -9.31 -6.88 12.89
N PRO A 56 -8.03 -6.55 13.08
CA PRO A 56 -7.32 -5.49 12.37
C PRO A 56 -7.04 -5.86 10.92
N LEU A 57 -6.92 -4.84 10.06
CA LEU A 57 -6.67 -5.07 8.63
C LEU A 57 -5.36 -5.82 8.43
N PHE A 58 -5.34 -6.71 7.45
CA PHE A 58 -4.16 -7.51 7.10
C PHE A 58 -3.58 -8.30 8.26
N SER A 59 -4.43 -8.68 9.23
CA SER A 59 -3.97 -9.50 10.36
C SER A 59 -3.49 -10.89 9.92
N HIS A 60 -3.93 -11.35 8.76
CA HIS A 60 -3.53 -12.64 8.19
C HIS A 60 -2.65 -12.43 6.95
N ARG A 61 -1.87 -11.37 6.95
CA ARG A 61 -1.03 -11.03 5.80
C ARG A 61 0.11 -12.01 5.62
N VAL A 62 0.52 -12.16 4.37
CA VAL A 62 1.68 -12.95 4.00
C VAL A 62 2.68 -11.99 3.36
N LEU A 63 3.91 -12.02 3.82
CA LEU A 63 4.95 -11.18 3.26
C LEU A 63 5.34 -11.72 1.87
N ILE A 64 5.74 -10.83 0.99
CA ILE A 64 6.06 -11.20 -0.38
C ILE A 64 7.12 -12.29 -0.47
N SER A 65 8.11 -12.24 0.43
CA SER A 65 9.18 -13.24 0.47
C SER A 65 8.67 -14.63 0.84
N THR A 66 7.63 -14.69 1.66
CA THR A 66 7.02 -15.95 2.07
C THR A 66 6.03 -16.45 1.03
N PHE A 67 5.30 -15.51 0.42
CA PHE A 67 4.28 -15.82 -0.58
C PHE A 67 4.86 -16.60 -1.76
N ASN A 68 6.04 -16.18 -2.23
CA ASN A 68 6.65 -16.78 -3.41
C ASN A 68 7.13 -18.21 -3.19
N THR A 69 7.22 -18.67 -1.94
CA THR A 69 7.67 -20.03 -1.65
C THR A 69 6.52 -21.00 -1.41
N SER A 70 5.28 -20.51 -1.36
CA SER A 70 4.13 -21.35 -1.04
C SER A 70 3.30 -21.64 -2.28
N ILE A 71 3.43 -22.85 -2.82
CA ILE A 71 2.67 -23.27 -4.00
C ILE A 71 1.17 -23.35 -3.71
N PHE A 72 0.79 -23.53 -2.45
CA PHE A 72 -0.62 -23.64 -2.10
C PHE A 72 -1.36 -22.30 -2.19
N ILE A 73 -0.64 -21.20 -2.07
CA ILE A 73 -1.25 -19.87 -2.15
C ILE A 73 -1.59 -19.52 -3.59
N GLU A 74 -0.89 -20.11 -4.56
CA GLU A 74 -1.10 -19.81 -5.98
C GLU A 74 -2.52 -20.07 -6.44
N LEU A 75 -3.21 -21.03 -5.83
CA LEU A 75 -4.56 -21.39 -6.22
C LEU A 75 -5.62 -20.62 -5.43
N LYS A 76 -5.22 -19.73 -4.54
CA LYS A 76 -6.16 -19.01 -3.69
C LYS A 76 -6.21 -17.55 -4.08
N LYS A 77 -7.38 -16.96 -3.87
CA LYS A 77 -7.59 -15.54 -4.15
C LYS A 77 -7.02 -14.70 -3.02
N VAL A 78 -6.32 -13.64 -3.37
CA VAL A 78 -5.69 -12.74 -2.41
C VAL A 78 -5.98 -11.29 -2.79
N TYR A 79 -5.77 -10.40 -1.83
CA TYR A 79 -5.72 -8.95 -2.06
C TYR A 79 -4.27 -8.50 -1.91
N VAL A 80 -3.79 -7.76 -2.89
CA VAL A 80 -2.47 -7.12 -2.82
C VAL A 80 -2.65 -5.81 -2.08
N GLY A 81 -1.74 -5.52 -1.17
CA GLY A 81 -1.78 -4.28 -0.41
C GLY A 81 -0.39 -3.83 0.01
N ILE A 82 -0.34 -2.77 0.78
CA ILE A 82 0.90 -2.21 1.31
C ILE A 82 0.74 -2.00 2.81
N GLU A 83 1.74 -2.44 3.56
CA GLU A 83 1.84 -2.16 4.99
C GLU A 83 2.78 -0.98 5.16
N ILE A 84 2.36 0.04 5.87
CA ILE A 84 3.17 1.21 6.19
C ILE A 84 3.35 1.26 7.70
N GLU A 85 4.60 1.14 8.15
CA GLU A 85 4.91 1.30 9.56
C GLU A 85 5.23 2.77 9.82
N LEU A 86 4.59 3.32 10.84
CA LEU A 86 4.75 4.72 11.21
C LEU A 86 5.79 4.87 12.31
N SER A 87 6.33 6.07 12.44
CA SER A 87 7.36 6.39 13.44
C SER A 87 6.92 6.11 14.87
N ASN A 88 5.62 6.20 15.14
CA ASN A 88 5.06 5.91 16.46
C ASN A 88 4.83 4.41 16.69
N LYS A 89 5.35 3.57 15.78
CA LYS A 89 5.21 2.11 15.79
C LYS A 89 3.81 1.61 15.42
N GLY A 90 2.90 2.51 15.04
CA GLY A 90 1.62 2.12 14.48
C GLY A 90 1.78 1.60 13.08
N LYS A 91 0.81 0.83 12.61
CA LYS A 91 0.80 0.31 11.24
C LYS A 91 -0.49 0.68 10.57
N VAL A 92 -0.39 1.11 9.31
CA VAL A 92 -1.55 1.38 8.47
C VAL A 92 -1.42 0.59 7.19
N TYR A 93 -2.54 0.35 6.54
CA TYR A 93 -2.61 -0.55 5.38
C TYR A 93 -3.36 0.09 4.24
N VAL A 94 -2.89 -0.19 3.01
CA VAL A 94 -3.54 0.25 1.80
C VAL A 94 -3.90 -0.99 0.98
N TYR A 95 -5.16 -1.13 0.58
CA TYR A 95 -5.57 -2.17 -0.36
C TYR A 95 -5.35 -1.66 -1.77
N ILE A 96 -4.61 -2.41 -2.57
CA ILE A 96 -4.39 -2.10 -3.97
C ILE A 96 -5.40 -2.84 -4.84
N SER A 97 -5.59 -4.14 -4.57
CA SER A 97 -6.57 -4.95 -5.30
C SER A 97 -7.98 -4.52 -4.93
N LYS A 98 -8.80 -4.23 -5.92
CA LYS A 98 -10.21 -3.90 -5.71
C LYS A 98 -11.07 -5.16 -5.70
N ASN A 99 -10.58 -6.21 -6.33
CA ASN A 99 -11.22 -7.52 -6.37
C ASN A 99 -10.17 -8.57 -6.01
N PRO A 100 -10.61 -9.75 -5.52
CA PRO A 100 -9.66 -10.84 -5.25
C PRO A 100 -8.94 -11.25 -6.52
N VAL A 101 -7.64 -11.50 -6.42
CA VAL A 101 -6.81 -11.88 -7.55
C VAL A 101 -6.07 -13.18 -7.25
N VAL A 102 -5.75 -13.93 -8.30
CA VAL A 102 -5.03 -15.19 -8.20
C VAL A 102 -3.59 -14.94 -8.65
N GLN A 103 -2.63 -15.43 -7.88
CA GLN A 103 -1.21 -15.27 -8.22
C GLN A 103 -0.96 -15.81 -9.64
N HIS A 104 -0.11 -15.09 -10.37
CA HIS A 104 0.27 -15.41 -11.77
C HIS A 104 -0.82 -15.14 -12.81
N ASN A 105 -1.98 -14.59 -12.43
CA ASN A 105 -2.89 -14.15 -13.45
C ASN A 105 -2.61 -12.69 -13.81
N PHE A 106 -3.22 -12.23 -14.90
CA PHE A 106 -2.97 -10.89 -15.42
C PHE A 106 -3.29 -9.81 -14.40
N GLN A 107 -4.43 -9.92 -13.73
CA GLN A 107 -4.86 -8.89 -12.79
C GLN A 107 -3.93 -8.82 -11.57
N PHE A 108 -3.45 -9.96 -11.09
CA PHE A 108 -2.47 -10.00 -10.01
C PHE A 108 -1.21 -9.23 -10.41
N ASP A 109 -0.71 -9.48 -11.63
CA ASP A 109 0.49 -8.81 -12.10
C ASP A 109 0.30 -7.29 -12.22
N GLU A 110 -0.87 -6.86 -12.67
CA GLU A 110 -1.18 -5.43 -12.76
C GLU A 110 -1.27 -4.81 -11.36
N ASP A 111 -1.93 -5.47 -10.43
CA ASP A 111 -2.04 -4.97 -9.06
C ASP A 111 -0.67 -4.91 -8.38
N TYR A 112 0.18 -5.91 -8.65
CA TYR A 112 1.54 -5.92 -8.12
C TYR A 112 2.36 -4.74 -8.66
N LYS A 113 2.23 -4.44 -9.95
CA LYS A 113 2.93 -3.29 -10.55
C LYS A 113 2.51 -1.98 -9.88
N ILE A 114 1.21 -1.82 -9.64
CA ILE A 114 0.68 -0.64 -8.96
C ILE A 114 1.22 -0.57 -7.53
N ALA A 115 1.19 -1.69 -6.81
CA ALA A 115 1.70 -1.75 -5.45
C ALA A 115 3.19 -1.38 -5.40
N ASN A 116 3.97 -1.90 -6.34
CA ASN A 116 5.39 -1.62 -6.42
C ASN A 116 5.65 -0.15 -6.69
N GLN A 117 4.87 0.46 -7.57
CA GLN A 117 4.96 1.89 -7.87
C GLN A 117 4.69 2.74 -6.63
N ILE A 118 3.63 2.40 -5.91
CA ILE A 118 3.26 3.13 -4.69
C ILE A 118 4.31 2.94 -3.60
N ASP A 119 4.77 1.70 -3.42
CA ASP A 119 5.76 1.39 -2.40
C ASP A 119 7.07 2.15 -2.64
N LYS A 120 7.52 2.21 -3.88
CA LYS A 120 8.70 2.98 -4.24
C LYS A 120 8.51 4.47 -3.97
N LYS A 121 7.32 4.99 -4.26
CA LYS A 121 7.02 6.39 -4.02
C LYS A 121 7.03 6.71 -2.52
N LEU A 122 6.44 5.84 -1.71
CA LEU A 122 6.45 6.01 -0.26
C LEU A 122 7.87 6.02 0.29
N LYS A 123 8.72 5.12 -0.20
CA LYS A 123 10.11 5.05 0.23
C LYS A 123 10.88 6.31 -0.17
N ARG A 124 10.64 6.81 -1.38
CA ARG A 124 11.27 8.04 -1.85
C ARG A 124 10.86 9.23 -1.01
N MET A 125 9.55 9.36 -0.72
CA MET A 125 9.05 10.46 0.09
C MET A 125 9.61 10.43 1.50
N SER A 126 9.74 9.23 2.06
CA SER A 126 10.32 9.05 3.39
C SER A 126 11.79 9.49 3.41
N LEU A 127 12.56 9.09 2.39
CA LEU A 127 13.98 9.46 2.30
C LEU A 127 14.18 10.95 2.09
N GLU A 128 13.39 11.58 1.22
CA GLU A 128 13.47 13.00 0.97
C GLU A 128 13.17 13.79 2.25
N ASN A 129 12.20 13.33 3.01
CA ASN A 129 11.83 13.97 4.26
C ASN A 129 12.95 13.87 5.28
N ASN A 130 13.57 12.69 5.37
CA ASN A 130 14.69 12.48 6.30
C ASN A 130 15.92 13.30 5.92
N SER A 131 16.16 13.49 4.64
CA SER A 131 17.32 14.27 4.18
C SER A 131 17.14 15.76 4.41
N LEU A 132 15.92 16.25 4.58
CA LEU A 132 15.63 17.64 4.87
C LEU A 132 15.79 17.99 6.36
N ASN A 133 15.85 16.98 7.18
CA ASN A 133 16.06 17.14 8.61
C ASN A 133 17.53 16.96 8.95
#